data_2c0014099ef716f005377aedf7320dc0
#
_entry.id   2c0014099ef716f005377aedf7320dc0
#
_cell.length_a   1.000
_cell.length_b   1.000
_cell.length_c   1.000
_cell.angle_alpha   90.00
_cell.angle_beta   90.00
_cell.angle_gamma   90.00
#
_symmetry.space_group_name_H-M   'P 1'
#
loop_
_entity.id
_entity.type
_entity.pdbx_description
1 polymer ?
#
loop_
_entity_poly.entity_id
_entity_poly.type
_entity_poly.pdbx_seq_one_letter_code
_entity_poly.pdbx_strand_id
1 'polypeptide(L)'
;MKNIKGFKVAVALYTVLVTASCSTSPKGDGTLTFVESNENALTVCHFDQVKNTININLSELVEDLKIIRFENTDNAFFKSCNLCITDHYIGIRQSESLPFLLFDHNGKLKCQVGAIGNGPGEYSQTIYDEAINEKTGEIYLSFFFSLPKVLVYNTDGKFVREIVTKEKLSKPKVEVDDNGDITIIHMPFTYNKEKFLATVYNKNGLFKQELKPTPNFLQENFNQDIFAYHNVPEFSFWLSSCDTLFHYDKNANKIYPKFKMDFGKMSETPLHIYNELPGYYLTAMLWDKGIIAVNKEKQTSNYARLINDFFGHMEAPMFNFSNGWFYQMFEPGRLITQIEKRLTDSDCSAEDRKQLETMLESIDEEGNNILFMGKLKQKGK
;
A
#
# COMPACT_ATOMS: atom_id res chain seq x y z
N MET A 1 -81.67 8.30 17.87
CA MET A 1 -81.00 9.04 18.98
C MET A 1 -79.79 8.29 19.44
N LYS A 2 -78.59 8.77 19.18
CA LYS A 2 -77.38 8.74 20.03
C LYS A 2 -76.23 9.34 19.24
N ASN A 3 -75.76 10.49 19.69
CA ASN A 3 -74.66 11.26 19.20
C ASN A 3 -73.36 10.45 19.36
N ILE A 4 -72.52 10.42 18.30
CA ILE A 4 -71.12 10.07 18.42
C ILE A 4 -70.30 11.29 18.03
N LYS A 5 -69.57 11.82 19.00
CA LYS A 5 -68.67 12.97 18.91
C LYS A 5 -67.49 12.70 18.01
N GLY A 6 -67.23 13.61 17.06
CA GLY A 6 -66.05 13.56 16.22
C GLY A 6 -64.76 13.80 16.99
N PHE A 7 -63.79 12.96 16.70
CA PHE A 7 -62.40 13.11 17.15
C PHE A 7 -61.61 13.80 16.02
N LYS A 8 -61.26 15.08 16.22
CA LYS A 8 -60.37 15.80 15.29
C LYS A 8 -58.94 15.39 15.61
N VAL A 9 -58.31 14.63 14.71
CA VAL A 9 -56.86 14.36 14.76
C VAL A 9 -56.20 15.57 14.09
N ALA A 10 -55.47 16.33 14.87
CA ALA A 10 -54.58 17.40 14.38
C ALA A 10 -53.28 16.73 13.88
N VAL A 11 -53.08 16.71 12.58
CA VAL A 11 -51.81 16.33 11.95
C VAL A 11 -50.90 17.56 12.05
N ALA A 12 -49.92 17.51 12.96
CA ALA A 12 -48.84 18.49 13.01
C ALA A 12 -47.82 18.14 11.91
N LEU A 13 -47.82 18.98 10.87
CA LEU A 13 -46.78 18.96 9.84
C LEU A 13 -45.49 19.51 10.45
N TYR A 14 -44.54 18.63 10.80
CA TYR A 14 -43.17 19.02 11.09
C TYR A 14 -42.45 19.30 9.77
N THR A 15 -42.33 20.55 9.41
CA THR A 15 -41.44 21.02 8.35
C THR A 15 -40.01 20.96 8.93
N VAL A 16 -39.27 19.94 8.58
CA VAL A 16 -37.81 19.88 8.82
C VAL A 16 -37.18 20.87 7.81
N LEU A 17 -36.82 22.03 8.31
CA LEU A 17 -35.91 22.92 7.57
C LEU A 17 -34.54 22.25 7.54
N VAL A 18 -34.23 21.61 6.42
CA VAL A 18 -32.85 21.22 6.08
C VAL A 18 -32.14 22.55 5.75
N THR A 19 -31.45 23.09 6.75
CA THR A 19 -30.45 24.14 6.51
C THR A 19 -29.28 23.45 5.81
N ALA A 20 -29.23 23.60 4.48
CA ALA A 20 -28.02 23.33 3.72
C ALA A 20 -26.94 24.26 4.27
N SER A 21 -26.13 23.76 5.17
CA SER A 21 -24.90 24.42 5.58
C SER A 21 -23.96 24.37 4.37
N CYS A 22 -23.98 25.41 3.55
CA CYS A 22 -22.88 25.70 2.65
C CYS A 22 -21.65 26.01 3.51
N SER A 23 -20.86 24.98 3.84
CA SER A 23 -19.52 25.21 4.31
C SER A 23 -18.73 25.84 3.16
N THR A 24 -18.46 27.12 3.26
CA THR A 24 -17.50 27.81 2.40
C THR A 24 -16.14 27.17 2.68
N SER A 25 -15.72 26.26 1.80
CA SER A 25 -14.39 25.68 1.82
C SER A 25 -13.35 26.78 1.72
N PRO A 26 -12.26 26.75 2.47
CA PRO A 26 -11.18 27.70 2.32
C PRO A 26 -10.67 27.65 0.87
N LYS A 27 -10.48 28.80 0.25
CA LYS A 27 -9.84 28.95 -1.06
C LYS A 27 -8.36 28.57 -0.91
N GLY A 28 -8.05 27.30 -1.02
CA GLY A 28 -6.70 26.80 -1.23
C GLY A 28 -6.47 26.62 -2.73
N ASP A 29 -5.24 26.64 -3.18
CA ASP A 29 -4.84 26.51 -4.60
C ASP A 29 -5.09 25.10 -5.19
N GLY A 30 -5.94 24.30 -4.60
CA GLY A 30 -6.27 22.96 -5.03
C GLY A 30 -7.72 22.76 -5.42
N THR A 31 -7.97 21.77 -6.25
CA THR A 31 -9.31 21.37 -6.67
C THR A 31 -10.02 20.67 -5.51
N LEU A 32 -11.27 21.04 -5.28
CA LEU A 32 -12.06 20.48 -4.19
C LEU A 32 -12.33 18.99 -4.41
N THR A 33 -12.10 18.22 -3.37
CA THR A 33 -12.53 16.83 -3.25
C THR A 33 -13.87 16.82 -2.52
N PHE A 34 -14.88 16.16 -3.08
CA PHE A 34 -16.14 16.00 -2.37
C PHE A 34 -16.05 14.81 -1.43
N VAL A 35 -16.30 15.08 -0.15
CA VAL A 35 -16.51 14.03 0.85
C VAL A 35 -18.03 13.86 0.94
N GLU A 36 -18.54 12.79 0.35
CA GLU A 36 -19.90 12.36 0.65
C GLU A 36 -19.87 11.66 2.01
N SER A 37 -20.28 12.36 3.04
CA SER A 37 -20.45 11.78 4.37
C SER A 37 -21.78 11.01 4.43
N ASN A 38 -21.77 9.79 3.94
CA ASN A 38 -22.69 8.76 4.41
C ASN A 38 -22.12 8.22 5.72
N GLU A 39 -22.83 7.37 6.44
CA GLU A 39 -22.35 6.69 7.65
C GLU A 39 -20.97 6.01 7.49
N ASN A 40 -20.43 5.90 6.27
CA ASN A 40 -19.18 5.25 5.88
C ASN A 40 -18.16 6.15 5.19
N ALA A 41 -18.23 7.45 5.31
CA ALA A 41 -17.26 8.46 4.84
C ALA A 41 -16.44 8.05 3.60
N LEU A 42 -17.07 8.02 2.43
CA LEU A 42 -16.41 7.81 1.14
C LEU A 42 -15.86 9.15 0.61
N THR A 43 -14.58 9.21 0.32
CA THR A 43 -13.95 10.34 -0.37
C THR A 43 -14.02 10.11 -1.88
N VAL A 44 -14.58 11.06 -2.61
CA VAL A 44 -14.63 11.04 -4.08
C VAL A 44 -13.78 12.19 -4.62
N CYS A 45 -12.84 11.90 -5.50
CA CYS A 45 -12.04 12.89 -6.21
C CYS A 45 -12.48 12.98 -7.67
N HIS A 46 -12.95 14.15 -8.10
CA HIS A 46 -13.34 14.38 -9.49
C HIS A 46 -12.12 14.71 -10.34
N PHE A 47 -11.78 13.82 -11.25
CA PHE A 47 -10.57 13.91 -12.08
C PHE A 47 -10.50 15.18 -12.92
N ASP A 48 -11.62 15.60 -13.52
CA ASP A 48 -11.72 16.79 -14.36
C ASP A 48 -11.43 18.11 -13.61
N GLN A 49 -11.47 18.07 -12.29
CA GLN A 49 -11.20 19.21 -11.43
C GLN A 49 -9.74 19.28 -10.97
N VAL A 50 -8.95 18.22 -11.15
CA VAL A 50 -7.51 18.20 -10.81
C VAL A 50 -6.74 18.97 -11.89
N LYS A 51 -6.22 20.16 -11.56
CA LYS A 51 -5.55 21.05 -12.54
C LYS A 51 -4.16 21.47 -12.17
N ASN A 52 -3.90 21.63 -10.87
CA ASN A 52 -2.64 22.16 -10.39
C ASN A 52 -1.65 21.04 -10.11
N THR A 53 -0.36 21.38 -10.20
CA THR A 53 0.74 20.51 -9.75
C THR A 53 1.39 21.16 -8.54
N ILE A 54 1.65 20.36 -7.50
CA ILE A 54 2.34 20.79 -6.29
C ILE A 54 3.59 19.93 -6.08
N ASN A 55 4.58 20.51 -5.44
CA ASN A 55 5.69 19.77 -4.86
C ASN A 55 5.36 19.46 -3.42
N ILE A 56 5.59 18.22 -3.02
CA ILE A 56 5.51 17.75 -1.62
C ILE A 56 6.93 17.36 -1.23
N ASN A 57 7.44 17.94 -0.15
CA ASN A 57 8.74 17.56 0.37
C ASN A 57 8.63 16.21 1.08
N LEU A 58 9.61 15.36 0.90
CA LEU A 58 9.64 14.05 1.55
C LEU A 58 9.62 14.19 3.08
N SER A 59 10.27 15.25 3.61
CA SER A 59 10.24 15.61 5.03
C SER A 59 8.83 15.91 5.57
N GLU A 60 7.86 16.25 4.73
CA GLU A 60 6.47 16.39 5.17
C GLU A 60 5.80 15.04 5.48
N LEU A 61 6.26 13.97 4.84
CA LEU A 61 5.66 12.64 4.90
C LEU A 61 6.40 11.66 5.82
N VAL A 62 7.73 11.76 5.93
CA VAL A 62 8.55 10.81 6.70
C VAL A 62 9.30 11.50 7.84
N GLU A 63 9.69 10.72 8.85
CA GLU A 63 10.39 11.21 10.04
C GLU A 63 11.83 11.63 9.72
N ASP A 64 12.54 10.76 9.02
CA ASP A 64 13.93 10.92 8.59
C ASP A 64 14.18 10.15 7.28
N LEU A 65 15.37 10.30 6.69
CA LEU A 65 15.80 9.49 5.57
C LEU A 65 17.06 8.70 5.96
N LYS A 66 17.00 7.38 5.78
CA LYS A 66 18.16 6.48 5.90
C LYS A 66 18.61 6.03 4.51
N ILE A 67 19.92 5.97 4.32
CA ILE A 67 20.53 5.42 3.11
C ILE A 67 21.21 4.12 3.49
N ILE A 68 20.67 3.01 3.00
CA ILE A 68 21.16 1.66 3.28
C ILE A 68 21.97 1.18 2.09
N ARG A 69 23.20 0.74 2.34
CA ARG A 69 24.04 0.05 1.37
C ARG A 69 24.04 -1.42 1.72
N PHE A 70 23.54 -2.23 0.81
CA PHE A 70 23.54 -3.68 1.03
C PHE A 70 24.94 -4.23 0.86
N GLU A 71 25.28 -5.25 1.66
CA GLU A 71 26.61 -5.87 1.63
C GLU A 71 26.90 -6.54 0.28
N ASN A 72 28.19 -6.54 -0.10
CA ASN A 72 28.68 -7.05 -1.39
C ASN A 72 29.20 -8.48 -1.25
N THR A 73 28.35 -9.42 -0.79
CA THR A 73 28.67 -10.84 -0.77
C THR A 73 27.82 -11.59 -1.79
N ASP A 74 28.30 -12.67 -2.36
CA ASP A 74 27.64 -13.43 -3.43
C ASP A 74 26.19 -13.81 -3.07
N ASN A 75 25.92 -14.09 -1.80
CA ASN A 75 24.60 -14.48 -1.31
C ASN A 75 23.66 -13.29 -1.03
N ALA A 76 24.20 -12.08 -0.99
CA ALA A 76 23.46 -10.86 -0.68
C ALA A 76 23.05 -10.07 -1.92
N PHE A 77 23.60 -10.36 -3.09
CA PHE A 77 23.25 -9.70 -4.33
C PHE A 77 21.83 -10.06 -4.76
N PHE A 78 21.06 -9.03 -5.12
CA PHE A 78 19.72 -9.18 -5.70
C PHE A 78 19.49 -8.13 -6.78
N LYS A 79 18.57 -8.43 -7.71
CA LYS A 79 18.17 -7.53 -8.79
C LYS A 79 16.80 -6.91 -8.49
N SER A 80 15.98 -6.74 -9.50
CA SER A 80 14.61 -6.23 -9.35
C SER A 80 13.83 -6.99 -8.27
N CYS A 81 13.22 -6.27 -7.34
CA CYS A 81 12.57 -6.83 -6.15
C CYS A 81 11.39 -6.01 -5.66
N ASN A 82 10.58 -6.63 -4.79
CA ASN A 82 9.65 -5.94 -3.91
C ASN A 82 10.21 -5.92 -2.49
N LEU A 83 9.82 -4.92 -1.72
CA LEU A 83 10.34 -4.68 -0.38
C LEU A 83 9.24 -4.83 0.67
N CYS A 84 9.57 -5.53 1.75
CA CYS A 84 8.81 -5.53 2.99
C CYS A 84 9.69 -4.94 4.08
N ILE A 85 9.50 -3.66 4.41
CA ILE A 85 10.32 -2.95 5.39
C ILE A 85 9.54 -2.91 6.71
N THR A 86 10.22 -3.24 7.81
CA THR A 86 9.72 -3.14 9.18
C THR A 86 10.69 -2.34 10.04
N ASP A 87 10.50 -2.23 11.34
CA ASP A 87 11.35 -1.36 12.19
C ASP A 87 12.81 -1.84 12.30
N HIS A 88 13.09 -3.16 12.09
CA HIS A 88 14.43 -3.72 12.20
C HIS A 88 14.89 -4.53 10.98
N TYR A 89 13.98 -4.84 10.05
CA TYR A 89 14.27 -5.72 8.92
C TYR A 89 13.87 -5.13 7.58
N ILE A 90 14.59 -5.55 6.56
CA ILE A 90 14.30 -5.32 5.15
C ILE A 90 14.17 -6.68 4.49
N GLY A 91 12.93 -7.07 4.17
CA GLY A 91 12.63 -8.28 3.39
C GLY A 91 12.71 -7.98 1.90
N ILE A 92 13.42 -8.81 1.17
CA ILE A 92 13.59 -8.70 -0.28
C ILE A 92 12.90 -9.87 -0.96
N ARG A 93 11.75 -9.61 -1.58
CA ARG A 93 11.07 -10.56 -2.46
C ARG A 93 11.58 -10.40 -3.88
N GLN A 94 12.38 -11.34 -4.31
CA GLN A 94 12.93 -11.38 -5.65
C GLN A 94 11.91 -11.90 -6.67
N SER A 95 12.13 -11.61 -7.96
CA SER A 95 11.36 -12.25 -9.04
C SER A 95 11.77 -13.70 -9.21
N GLU A 96 10.82 -14.53 -9.64
CA GLU A 96 10.97 -15.90 -10.14
C GLU A 96 11.93 -16.82 -9.37
N SER A 97 11.38 -17.79 -8.66
CA SER A 97 12.12 -18.94 -8.11
C SER A 97 13.43 -18.62 -7.36
N LEU A 98 13.59 -17.38 -6.94
CA LEU A 98 14.69 -16.94 -6.08
C LEU A 98 14.21 -16.85 -4.63
N PRO A 99 15.10 -17.13 -3.66
CA PRO A 99 14.72 -17.12 -2.26
C PRO A 99 14.40 -15.71 -1.78
N PHE A 100 13.54 -15.63 -0.76
CA PHE A 100 13.33 -14.41 -0.01
C PHE A 100 14.57 -14.13 0.86
N LEU A 101 15.08 -12.90 0.81
CA LEU A 101 16.24 -12.50 1.62
C LEU A 101 15.79 -11.58 2.74
N LEU A 102 16.40 -11.73 3.91
CA LEU A 102 16.18 -10.88 5.06
C LEU A 102 17.47 -10.14 5.42
N PHE A 103 17.41 -8.81 5.42
CA PHE A 103 18.49 -7.92 5.83
C PHE A 103 18.12 -7.14 7.09
N ASP A 104 19.13 -6.66 7.81
CA ASP A 104 18.96 -5.64 8.84
C ASP A 104 19.05 -4.21 8.24
N HIS A 105 18.76 -3.21 9.05
CA HIS A 105 18.83 -1.80 8.64
C HIS A 105 20.25 -1.25 8.45
N ASN A 106 21.29 -2.06 8.64
CA ASN A 106 22.67 -1.74 8.25
C ASN A 106 23.02 -2.31 6.86
N GLY A 107 22.04 -2.95 6.19
CA GLY A 107 22.23 -3.59 4.90
C GLY A 107 22.94 -4.94 4.96
N LYS A 108 23.08 -5.51 6.16
CA LYS A 108 23.72 -6.83 6.34
C LYS A 108 22.71 -7.95 6.15
N LEU A 109 23.05 -8.95 5.33
CA LEU A 109 22.24 -10.13 5.14
C LEU A 109 22.13 -10.92 6.45
N LYS A 110 20.93 -11.13 6.93
CA LYS A 110 20.62 -11.98 8.09
C LYS A 110 20.54 -13.44 7.67
N CYS A 111 19.72 -13.71 6.67
CA CYS A 111 19.50 -15.06 6.16
C CYS A 111 18.75 -15.05 4.83
N GLN A 112 18.83 -16.18 4.15
CA GLN A 112 17.83 -16.61 3.18
C GLN A 112 16.68 -17.27 3.93
N VAL A 113 15.44 -16.93 3.61
CA VAL A 113 14.24 -17.44 4.27
C VAL A 113 13.75 -18.68 3.52
N GLY A 114 13.81 -19.83 4.17
CA GLY A 114 13.51 -21.13 3.55
C GLY A 114 14.50 -21.51 2.45
N ALA A 115 14.05 -22.38 1.56
CA ALA A 115 14.85 -22.85 0.43
C ALA A 115 13.94 -23.08 -0.80
N ILE A 116 14.55 -23.04 -1.99
CA ILE A 116 13.86 -23.39 -3.22
C ILE A 116 13.83 -24.89 -3.37
N GLY A 117 12.63 -25.46 -3.47
CA GLY A 117 12.43 -26.91 -3.59
C GLY A 117 10.99 -27.33 -3.34
N ASN A 118 10.77 -28.62 -3.07
CA ASN A 118 9.46 -29.23 -2.83
C ASN A 118 9.38 -30.01 -1.51
N GLY A 119 10.39 -29.91 -0.67
CA GLY A 119 10.42 -30.51 0.67
C GLY A 119 9.60 -29.72 1.70
N PRO A 120 9.49 -30.21 2.94
CA PRO A 120 8.82 -29.51 4.01
C PRO A 120 9.49 -28.14 4.28
N GLY A 121 8.70 -27.07 4.17
CA GLY A 121 9.22 -25.70 4.34
C GLY A 121 10.09 -25.20 3.18
N GLU A 122 10.10 -25.91 2.05
CA GLU A 122 10.65 -25.40 0.79
C GLU A 122 9.52 -24.88 -0.10
N TYR A 123 9.88 -24.03 -1.06
CA TYR A 123 8.93 -23.49 -2.03
C TYR A 123 9.56 -23.38 -3.43
N SER A 124 8.78 -23.71 -4.44
CA SER A 124 9.17 -23.59 -5.86
C SER A 124 8.28 -22.61 -6.63
N GLN A 125 7.26 -22.06 -5.96
CA GLN A 125 6.34 -21.10 -6.56
C GLN A 125 6.80 -19.66 -6.26
N THR A 126 6.41 -18.75 -7.16
CA THR A 126 6.63 -17.32 -6.97
C THR A 126 5.90 -16.82 -5.72
N ILE A 127 6.65 -16.19 -4.82
CA ILE A 127 6.06 -15.49 -3.68
C ILE A 127 5.22 -14.33 -4.22
N TYR A 128 3.96 -14.27 -3.81
CA TYR A 128 3.05 -13.23 -4.23
C TYR A 128 2.95 -12.10 -3.22
N ASP A 129 2.91 -12.46 -1.94
CA ASP A 129 2.88 -11.49 -0.85
C ASP A 129 3.57 -12.05 0.39
N GLU A 130 4.03 -11.14 1.24
CA GLU A 130 4.76 -11.46 2.46
C GLU A 130 4.37 -10.53 3.61
N ALA A 131 4.58 -11.01 4.84
CA ALA A 131 4.50 -10.19 6.04
C ALA A 131 5.61 -10.59 7.03
N ILE A 132 6.18 -9.59 7.72
CA ILE A 132 7.14 -9.80 8.80
C ILE A 132 6.51 -9.28 10.09
N ASN A 133 6.28 -10.17 11.05
CA ASN A 133 5.80 -9.81 12.37
C ASN A 133 6.98 -9.84 13.35
N GLU A 134 7.50 -8.68 13.70
CA GLU A 134 8.65 -8.57 14.59
C GLU A 134 8.32 -8.95 16.05
N LYS A 135 7.05 -8.83 16.49
CA LYS A 135 6.65 -9.19 17.85
C LYS A 135 6.68 -10.69 18.08
N THR A 136 6.32 -11.47 17.07
CA THR A 136 6.40 -12.93 17.12
C THR A 136 7.72 -13.47 16.58
N GLY A 137 8.52 -12.65 15.89
CA GLY A 137 9.75 -13.05 15.21
C GLY A 137 9.48 -13.99 14.02
N GLU A 138 8.35 -13.80 13.32
CA GLU A 138 7.92 -14.69 12.26
C GLU A 138 7.75 -13.97 10.91
N ILE A 139 8.03 -14.71 9.84
CA ILE A 139 7.90 -14.28 8.45
C ILE A 139 6.90 -15.19 7.77
N TYR A 140 5.92 -14.60 7.11
CA TYR A 140 4.83 -15.28 6.44
C TYR A 140 4.99 -15.09 4.93
N LEU A 141 5.01 -16.18 4.17
CA LEU A 141 5.11 -16.16 2.71
C LEU A 141 3.87 -16.80 2.09
N SER A 142 3.21 -16.07 1.23
CA SER A 142 2.09 -16.53 0.40
C SER A 142 2.50 -16.59 -1.06
N PHE A 143 1.88 -17.49 -1.83
CA PHE A 143 2.34 -17.83 -3.17
C PHE A 143 1.29 -17.52 -4.24
N PHE A 144 1.81 -17.26 -5.45
CA PHE A 144 1.01 -17.07 -6.63
C PHE A 144 0.42 -18.41 -7.07
N PHE A 145 -0.90 -18.54 -7.12
CA PHE A 145 -1.64 -19.67 -7.67
C PHE A 145 -1.17 -21.06 -7.27
N SER A 146 -1.19 -21.46 -6.02
CA SER A 146 -0.76 -22.84 -5.90
C SER A 146 -1.28 -23.61 -4.73
N LEU A 147 -0.96 -23.19 -3.58
CA LEU A 147 -1.12 -24.04 -2.42
C LEU A 147 -2.18 -23.46 -1.51
N PRO A 148 -3.03 -24.29 -0.91
CA PRO A 148 -3.94 -23.83 0.11
C PRO A 148 -3.19 -23.62 1.42
N LYS A 149 -2.11 -22.83 1.38
CA LYS A 149 -1.28 -22.59 2.57
C LYS A 149 -0.43 -21.33 2.49
N VAL A 150 -0.11 -20.79 3.67
CA VAL A 150 0.94 -19.80 3.92
C VAL A 150 2.07 -20.50 4.68
N LEU A 151 3.31 -20.32 4.26
CA LEU A 151 4.49 -20.84 4.96
C LEU A 151 4.97 -19.82 5.97
N VAL A 152 5.33 -20.31 7.17
CA VAL A 152 5.79 -19.47 8.28
C VAL A 152 7.22 -19.87 8.64
N TYR A 153 8.10 -18.88 8.71
CA TYR A 153 9.50 -19.02 9.07
C TYR A 153 9.82 -18.12 10.27
N ASN A 154 10.89 -18.38 10.98
CA ASN A 154 11.44 -17.43 11.94
C ASN A 154 12.41 -16.46 11.26
N THR A 155 12.87 -15.44 11.99
CA THR A 155 13.82 -14.43 11.50
C THR A 155 15.25 -14.95 11.28
N ASP A 156 15.52 -16.23 11.58
CA ASP A 156 16.73 -16.96 11.17
C ASP A 156 16.53 -17.70 9.85
N GLY A 157 15.38 -17.53 9.18
CA GLY A 157 15.03 -18.17 7.92
C GLY A 157 14.60 -19.64 8.03
N LYS A 158 14.44 -20.18 9.24
CA LYS A 158 14.07 -21.59 9.45
C LYS A 158 12.56 -21.75 9.41
N PHE A 159 12.11 -22.79 8.71
CA PHE A 159 10.70 -23.17 8.67
C PHE A 159 10.16 -23.49 10.07
N VAL A 160 9.01 -22.93 10.39
CA VAL A 160 8.30 -23.12 11.66
C VAL A 160 7.07 -23.99 11.47
N ARG A 161 6.20 -23.62 10.55
CA ARG A 161 4.92 -24.31 10.26
C ARG A 161 4.31 -23.84 8.94
N GLU A 162 3.25 -24.51 8.54
CA GLU A 162 2.34 -23.99 7.51
C GLU A 162 0.97 -23.67 8.11
N ILE A 163 0.32 -22.66 7.58
CA ILE A 163 -1.10 -22.34 7.84
C ILE A 163 -1.89 -22.85 6.65
N VAL A 164 -2.59 -23.97 6.84
CA VAL A 164 -3.44 -24.55 5.79
C VAL A 164 -4.71 -23.72 5.66
N THR A 165 -4.98 -23.25 4.44
CA THR A 165 -6.16 -22.43 4.13
C THR A 165 -7.30 -23.30 3.59
N LYS A 166 -8.55 -22.84 3.74
CA LYS A 166 -9.75 -23.56 3.29
C LYS A 166 -9.78 -23.78 1.77
N GLU A 167 -9.12 -22.90 1.01
CA GLU A 167 -9.10 -22.93 -0.43
C GLU A 167 -7.72 -22.54 -0.96
N LYS A 168 -7.43 -22.89 -2.18
CA LYS A 168 -6.22 -22.42 -2.87
C LYS A 168 -6.18 -20.90 -2.87
N LEU A 169 -5.01 -20.37 -2.56
CA LEU A 169 -4.78 -18.94 -2.61
C LEU A 169 -4.61 -18.49 -4.06
N SER A 170 -5.35 -17.45 -4.43
CA SER A 170 -5.26 -16.83 -5.74
C SER A 170 -4.97 -15.35 -5.54
N LYS A 171 -3.75 -14.92 -5.87
CA LYS A 171 -3.27 -13.53 -5.70
C LYS A 171 -3.60 -12.97 -4.30
N PRO A 172 -3.21 -13.65 -3.21
CA PRO A 172 -3.56 -13.23 -1.86
C PRO A 172 -2.81 -11.99 -1.43
N LYS A 173 -3.44 -11.14 -0.59
CA LYS A 173 -2.75 -10.13 0.21
C LYS A 173 -2.88 -10.49 1.67
N VAL A 174 -1.76 -10.44 2.40
CA VAL A 174 -1.68 -10.92 3.77
C VAL A 174 -1.31 -9.81 4.75
N GLU A 175 -1.96 -9.82 5.90
CA GLU A 175 -1.62 -8.98 7.05
C GLU A 175 -1.57 -9.85 8.29
N VAL A 176 -0.60 -9.61 9.14
CA VAL A 176 -0.43 -10.33 10.40
C VAL A 176 -0.44 -9.34 11.54
N ASP A 177 -1.37 -9.51 12.47
CA ASP A 177 -1.46 -8.65 13.64
C ASP A 177 -0.41 -9.01 14.70
N ASP A 178 -0.32 -8.17 15.72
CA ASP A 178 0.62 -8.31 16.84
C ASP A 178 0.56 -9.67 17.56
N ASN A 179 -0.58 -10.36 17.51
CA ASN A 179 -0.79 -11.65 18.14
C ASN A 179 -0.42 -12.83 17.21
N GLY A 180 -0.10 -12.55 15.96
CA GLY A 180 0.18 -13.53 14.92
C GLY A 180 -1.07 -14.07 14.22
N ASP A 181 -2.23 -13.45 14.42
CA ASP A 181 -3.42 -13.77 13.63
C ASP A 181 -3.24 -13.23 12.21
N ILE A 182 -3.52 -14.06 11.22
CA ILE A 182 -3.36 -13.72 9.82
C ILE A 182 -4.71 -13.41 9.16
N THR A 183 -4.80 -12.28 8.50
CA THR A 183 -5.88 -11.89 7.61
C THR A 183 -5.42 -12.03 6.17
N ILE A 184 -6.21 -12.70 5.34
CA ILE A 184 -5.93 -12.88 3.91
C ILE A 184 -7.06 -12.27 3.12
N ILE A 185 -6.76 -11.29 2.27
CA ILE A 185 -7.68 -10.82 1.23
C ILE A 185 -7.39 -11.60 -0.05
N HIS A 186 -8.44 -12.15 -0.65
CA HIS A 186 -8.37 -13.02 -1.81
C HIS A 186 -8.86 -12.31 -3.06
N MET A 187 -8.30 -12.68 -4.22
CA MET A 187 -8.93 -12.40 -5.50
C MET A 187 -10.05 -13.42 -5.72
N PRO A 188 -11.33 -13.00 -5.67
CA PRO A 188 -12.45 -13.94 -5.73
C PRO A 188 -12.79 -14.29 -7.17
N PHE A 189 -12.05 -15.20 -7.77
CA PHE A 189 -12.32 -15.67 -9.13
C PHE A 189 -13.59 -16.54 -9.21
N THR A 190 -14.36 -16.37 -10.29
CA THR A 190 -15.61 -17.10 -10.52
C THR A 190 -15.40 -18.62 -10.64
N TYR A 191 -14.24 -19.05 -11.12
CA TYR A 191 -13.88 -20.46 -11.28
C TYR A 191 -13.38 -21.14 -9.99
N ASN A 192 -13.11 -20.40 -8.91
CA ASN A 192 -12.78 -21.00 -7.63
C ASN A 192 -14.00 -21.76 -7.08
N LYS A 193 -13.77 -22.96 -6.52
CA LYS A 193 -14.83 -23.77 -5.91
C LYS A 193 -15.49 -23.01 -4.76
N GLU A 194 -14.69 -22.58 -3.82
CA GLU A 194 -15.11 -21.67 -2.75
C GLU A 194 -14.61 -20.27 -3.06
N LYS A 195 -15.45 -19.28 -2.77
CA LYS A 195 -15.13 -17.87 -3.06
C LYS A 195 -15.10 -17.10 -1.76
N PHE A 196 -13.94 -16.57 -1.44
CA PHE A 196 -13.73 -15.70 -0.30
C PHE A 196 -13.24 -14.34 -0.78
N LEU A 197 -13.67 -13.28 -0.09
CA LEU A 197 -13.03 -11.96 -0.21
C LEU A 197 -12.01 -11.80 0.91
N ALA A 198 -12.35 -12.24 2.12
CA ALA A 198 -11.42 -12.26 3.24
C ALA A 198 -11.53 -13.55 4.05
N THR A 199 -10.43 -14.03 4.59
CA THR A 199 -10.39 -15.10 5.59
C THR A 199 -9.44 -14.73 6.72
N VAL A 200 -9.75 -15.17 7.94
CA VAL A 200 -8.89 -14.93 9.10
C VAL A 200 -8.57 -16.27 9.77
N TYR A 201 -7.32 -16.45 10.10
CA TYR A 201 -6.80 -17.60 10.84
C TYR A 201 -6.05 -17.09 12.07
N ASN A 202 -6.08 -17.86 13.17
CA ASN A 202 -5.23 -17.52 14.29
C ASN A 202 -3.77 -17.94 14.04
N LYS A 203 -2.86 -17.55 14.92
CA LYS A 203 -1.43 -17.87 14.85
C LYS A 203 -1.10 -19.36 14.71
N ASN A 204 -1.99 -20.25 15.15
CA ASN A 204 -1.85 -21.70 15.04
C ASN A 204 -2.46 -22.28 13.75
N GLY A 205 -2.96 -21.42 12.85
CA GLY A 205 -3.61 -21.82 11.61
C GLY A 205 -5.05 -22.27 11.76
N LEU A 206 -5.69 -22.08 12.93
CA LEU A 206 -7.09 -22.35 13.10
C LEU A 206 -7.94 -21.26 12.44
N PHE A 207 -8.87 -21.69 11.60
CA PHE A 207 -9.81 -20.81 10.93
C PHE A 207 -10.70 -20.09 11.95
N LYS A 208 -10.87 -18.78 11.78
CA LYS A 208 -11.70 -17.93 12.65
C LYS A 208 -12.96 -17.44 11.94
N GLN A 209 -12.80 -16.83 10.78
CA GLN A 209 -13.92 -16.22 10.06
C GLN A 209 -13.65 -16.07 8.57
N GLU A 210 -14.72 -15.85 7.82
CA GLU A 210 -14.68 -15.56 6.39
C GLU A 210 -15.64 -14.44 6.02
N LEU A 211 -15.32 -13.70 4.98
CA LEU A 211 -16.20 -12.78 4.29
C LEU A 211 -16.38 -13.26 2.85
N LYS A 212 -17.60 -13.53 2.46
CA LYS A 212 -17.92 -13.90 1.07
C LYS A 212 -17.98 -12.66 0.18
N PRO A 213 -17.50 -12.74 -1.07
CA PRO A 213 -17.62 -11.62 -2.01
C PRO A 213 -19.09 -11.42 -2.41
N THR A 214 -19.48 -10.15 -2.57
CA THR A 214 -20.69 -9.82 -3.33
C THR A 214 -20.42 -9.98 -4.83
N PRO A 215 -21.47 -10.08 -5.69
CA PRO A 215 -21.29 -10.26 -7.13
C PRO A 215 -20.33 -9.26 -7.80
N ASN A 216 -20.29 -8.02 -7.31
CA ASN A 216 -19.43 -6.97 -7.85
C ASN A 216 -17.93 -7.21 -7.66
N PHE A 217 -17.54 -8.07 -6.71
CA PHE A 217 -16.15 -8.43 -6.47
C PHE A 217 -15.71 -9.66 -7.27
N LEU A 218 -16.63 -10.43 -7.84
CA LEU A 218 -16.30 -11.64 -8.56
C LEU A 218 -15.55 -11.31 -9.86
N GLN A 219 -14.45 -12.02 -10.10
CA GLN A 219 -13.56 -11.80 -11.25
C GLN A 219 -13.60 -13.00 -12.18
N GLU A 220 -13.74 -12.71 -13.47
CA GLU A 220 -13.64 -13.74 -14.53
C GLU A 220 -12.24 -13.75 -15.15
N ASN A 221 -11.61 -12.57 -15.25
CA ASN A 221 -10.34 -12.38 -15.89
C ASN A 221 -9.16 -12.57 -14.95
N PHE A 222 -8.26 -13.46 -15.33
CA PHE A 222 -7.03 -13.71 -14.60
C PHE A 222 -6.06 -12.51 -14.55
N ASN A 223 -6.18 -11.57 -15.46
CA ASN A 223 -5.32 -10.38 -15.55
C ASN A 223 -5.62 -9.35 -14.47
N GLN A 224 -6.69 -9.52 -13.68
CA GLN A 224 -7.00 -8.65 -12.57
C GLN A 224 -6.06 -8.90 -11.39
N ASP A 225 -5.74 -7.83 -10.67
CA ASP A 225 -4.82 -7.86 -9.54
C ASP A 225 -5.42 -7.22 -8.29
N ILE A 226 -4.81 -7.53 -7.14
CA ILE A 226 -5.16 -6.96 -5.85
C ILE A 226 -3.95 -6.23 -5.28
N PHE A 227 -4.18 -5.04 -4.74
CA PHE A 227 -3.15 -4.18 -4.18
C PHE A 227 -3.47 -3.86 -2.72
N ALA A 228 -2.48 -4.02 -1.86
CA ALA A 228 -2.48 -3.59 -0.47
C ALA A 228 -1.08 -3.13 -0.13
N TYR A 229 -0.96 -1.95 0.48
CA TYR A 229 0.34 -1.33 0.76
C TYR A 229 0.61 -1.17 2.25
N HIS A 230 -0.36 -1.44 3.13
CA HIS A 230 -0.22 -1.46 4.58
C HIS A 230 0.43 -0.19 5.18
N ASN A 231 0.06 1.00 4.66
CA ASN A 231 0.58 2.29 5.14
C ASN A 231 -0.31 2.95 6.21
N VAL A 232 -1.48 2.39 6.46
CA VAL A 232 -2.45 2.81 7.48
C VAL A 232 -2.78 1.62 8.38
N PRO A 233 -3.30 1.86 9.61
CA PRO A 233 -3.60 0.77 10.55
C PRO A 233 -4.68 -0.20 10.08
N GLU A 234 -5.58 0.26 9.22
CA GLU A 234 -6.64 -0.55 8.65
C GLU A 234 -6.11 -1.36 7.46
N PHE A 235 -6.67 -2.56 7.24
CA PHE A 235 -6.35 -3.33 6.04
C PHE A 235 -6.96 -2.65 4.80
N SER A 236 -6.22 -1.72 4.24
CA SER A 236 -6.57 -0.99 3.02
C SER A 236 -6.20 -1.80 1.79
N PHE A 237 -7.16 -2.04 0.89
CA PHE A 237 -6.95 -2.81 -0.33
C PHE A 237 -7.78 -2.30 -1.51
N TRP A 238 -7.32 -2.61 -2.71
CA TRP A 238 -7.99 -2.28 -3.95
C TRP A 238 -7.87 -3.43 -4.95
N LEU A 239 -8.98 -3.72 -5.66
CA LEU A 239 -9.00 -4.66 -6.77
C LEU A 239 -8.99 -3.89 -8.09
N SER A 240 -8.15 -4.28 -9.04
CA SER A 240 -7.98 -3.57 -10.33
C SER A 240 -9.24 -3.56 -11.21
N SER A 241 -10.23 -4.37 -10.88
CA SER A 241 -11.56 -4.39 -11.52
C SER A 241 -12.57 -3.45 -10.89
N CYS A 242 -12.23 -2.85 -9.75
CA CYS A 242 -13.10 -1.94 -9.00
C CYS A 242 -12.55 -0.51 -9.13
N ASP A 243 -13.42 0.48 -9.02
CA ASP A 243 -13.05 1.89 -8.99
C ASP A 243 -12.81 2.42 -7.56
N THR A 244 -12.92 1.57 -6.55
CA THR A 244 -12.99 1.95 -5.13
C THR A 244 -11.93 1.24 -4.31
N LEU A 245 -11.23 2.02 -3.47
CA LEU A 245 -10.37 1.54 -2.39
C LEU A 245 -11.22 1.22 -1.17
N PHE A 246 -10.98 0.07 -0.54
CA PHE A 246 -11.73 -0.42 0.60
C PHE A 246 -10.85 -0.63 1.82
N HIS A 247 -11.46 -0.52 3.01
CA HIS A 247 -10.92 -1.06 4.26
C HIS A 247 -11.67 -2.31 4.66
N TYR A 248 -10.94 -3.33 5.13
CA TYR A 248 -11.53 -4.48 5.78
C TYR A 248 -11.40 -4.34 7.30
N ASP A 249 -12.53 -4.36 7.98
CA ASP A 249 -12.61 -4.42 9.43
C ASP A 249 -12.75 -5.87 9.88
N LYS A 250 -11.69 -6.42 10.43
CA LYS A 250 -11.63 -7.78 10.95
C LYS A 250 -12.62 -8.03 12.09
N ASN A 251 -12.86 -7.03 12.96
CA ASN A 251 -13.73 -7.19 14.11
C ASN A 251 -15.20 -7.18 13.72
N ALA A 252 -15.60 -6.30 12.82
CA ALA A 252 -16.95 -6.27 12.27
C ALA A 252 -17.17 -7.31 11.15
N ASN A 253 -16.10 -7.91 10.63
CA ASN A 253 -16.09 -8.77 9.44
C ASN A 253 -16.80 -8.14 8.24
N LYS A 254 -16.41 -6.88 7.94
CA LYS A 254 -17.02 -6.05 6.90
C LYS A 254 -15.97 -5.27 6.13
N ILE A 255 -16.36 -4.88 4.91
CA ILE A 255 -15.59 -3.93 4.10
C ILE A 255 -16.32 -2.60 4.03
N TYR A 256 -15.54 -1.53 3.98
CA TYR A 256 -16.03 -0.15 3.89
C TYR A 256 -15.35 0.56 2.72
N PRO A 257 -16.11 1.18 1.80
CA PRO A 257 -15.53 2.02 0.75
C PRO A 257 -14.90 3.27 1.38
N LYS A 258 -13.70 3.65 0.93
CA LYS A 258 -12.95 4.77 1.51
C LYS A 258 -12.59 5.85 0.51
N PHE A 259 -12.20 5.45 -0.69
CA PHE A 259 -11.77 6.41 -1.71
C PHE A 259 -12.08 5.90 -3.11
N LYS A 260 -12.43 6.82 -4.00
CA LYS A 260 -12.48 6.56 -5.44
C LYS A 260 -12.18 7.81 -6.25
N MET A 261 -11.66 7.61 -7.47
CA MET A 261 -11.65 8.62 -8.51
C MET A 261 -12.96 8.57 -9.29
N ASP A 262 -13.52 9.73 -9.56
CA ASP A 262 -14.61 9.91 -10.52
C ASP A 262 -14.02 10.49 -11.82
N PHE A 263 -13.98 9.68 -12.86
CA PHE A 263 -13.48 10.06 -14.17
C PHE A 263 -14.55 10.72 -15.06
N GLY A 264 -15.75 10.94 -14.53
CA GLY A 264 -16.82 11.65 -15.19
C GLY A 264 -17.26 11.01 -16.51
N LYS A 265 -17.27 11.81 -17.58
CA LYS A 265 -17.74 11.39 -18.92
C LYS A 265 -16.62 10.86 -19.84
N MET A 266 -15.52 10.39 -19.30
CA MET A 266 -14.48 9.75 -20.13
C MET A 266 -15.05 8.51 -20.80
N SER A 267 -14.70 8.29 -22.07
CA SER A 267 -15.18 7.13 -22.86
C SER A 267 -14.69 5.81 -22.28
N GLU A 268 -13.53 5.80 -21.65
CA GLU A 268 -12.94 4.66 -20.98
C GLU A 268 -12.33 5.14 -19.65
N THR A 269 -12.48 4.33 -18.60
CA THR A 269 -11.82 4.56 -17.32
C THR A 269 -10.33 4.31 -17.48
N PRO A 270 -9.46 5.31 -17.18
CA PRO A 270 -8.02 5.11 -17.26
C PRO A 270 -7.56 4.00 -16.32
N LEU A 271 -6.56 3.22 -16.74
CA LEU A 271 -5.91 2.28 -15.84
C LEU A 271 -5.18 3.07 -14.75
N HIS A 272 -5.51 2.78 -13.50
CA HIS A 272 -4.98 3.51 -12.34
C HIS A 272 -4.76 2.55 -11.17
N ILE A 273 -3.99 3.00 -10.20
CA ILE A 273 -3.70 2.27 -8.95
C ILE A 273 -3.84 3.25 -7.79
N TYR A 274 -4.43 2.80 -6.69
CA TYR A 274 -4.51 3.56 -5.45
C TYR A 274 -3.44 3.12 -4.45
N ASN A 275 -2.90 4.10 -3.71
CA ASN A 275 -2.12 3.88 -2.51
C ASN A 275 -2.61 4.84 -1.42
N GLU A 276 -2.82 4.35 -0.22
CA GLU A 276 -3.29 5.15 0.90
C GLU A 276 -2.16 5.42 1.88
N LEU A 277 -1.96 6.69 2.21
CA LEU A 277 -1.06 7.16 3.26
C LEU A 277 -1.87 7.74 4.43
N PRO A 278 -1.28 7.92 5.62
CA PRO A 278 -1.97 8.55 6.75
C PRO A 278 -2.61 9.90 6.42
N GLY A 279 -1.94 10.72 5.58
CA GLY A 279 -2.40 12.06 5.19
C GLY A 279 -2.99 12.18 3.79
N TYR A 280 -2.85 11.16 2.94
CA TYR A 280 -3.18 11.28 1.51
C TYR A 280 -3.80 9.99 0.96
N TYR A 281 -4.67 10.16 -0.05
CA TYR A 281 -4.92 9.13 -1.03
C TYR A 281 -4.11 9.47 -2.29
N LEU A 282 -3.35 8.51 -2.79
CA LEU A 282 -2.57 8.64 -4.02
C LEU A 282 -3.23 7.83 -5.13
N THR A 283 -3.30 8.42 -6.32
CA THR A 283 -3.73 7.73 -7.53
C THR A 283 -2.65 7.83 -8.59
N ALA A 284 -2.06 6.70 -8.97
CA ALA A 284 -1.15 6.61 -10.10
C ALA A 284 -1.93 6.25 -11.36
N MET A 285 -1.80 7.08 -12.37
CA MET A 285 -2.37 6.83 -13.71
C MET A 285 -1.34 6.08 -14.54
N LEU A 286 -1.63 4.85 -14.98
CA LEU A 286 -0.61 3.97 -15.60
C LEU A 286 -0.12 4.46 -16.97
N TRP A 287 -0.90 5.25 -17.67
CA TRP A 287 -0.56 5.77 -19.01
C TRP A 287 -0.44 7.29 -19.06
N ASP A 288 -0.74 7.97 -17.97
CA ASP A 288 -0.56 9.41 -17.82
C ASP A 288 0.60 9.66 -16.83
N LYS A 289 1.32 10.75 -17.03
CA LYS A 289 2.59 11.02 -16.34
C LYS A 289 2.42 11.63 -14.95
N GLY A 290 1.28 11.41 -14.30
CA GLY A 290 1.00 12.09 -13.04
C GLY A 290 0.54 11.18 -11.92
N ILE A 291 0.98 11.53 -10.71
CA ILE A 291 0.38 11.03 -9.47
C ILE A 291 -0.57 12.11 -8.96
N ILE A 292 -1.80 11.74 -8.69
CA ILE A 292 -2.76 12.63 -8.02
C ILE A 292 -2.69 12.34 -6.53
N ALA A 293 -2.47 13.39 -5.74
CA ALA A 293 -2.51 13.35 -4.29
C ALA A 293 -3.74 14.08 -3.78
N VAL A 294 -4.59 13.38 -3.05
CA VAL A 294 -5.75 13.93 -2.34
C VAL A 294 -5.39 14.08 -0.87
N ASN A 295 -5.29 15.31 -0.40
CA ASN A 295 -5.01 15.59 1.00
C ASN A 295 -6.27 15.36 1.83
N LYS A 296 -6.22 14.40 2.75
CA LYS A 296 -7.36 13.97 3.58
C LYS A 296 -7.87 15.04 4.53
N GLU A 297 -6.98 15.92 5.01
CA GLU A 297 -7.32 16.98 5.96
C GLU A 297 -7.84 18.22 5.26
N LYS A 298 -7.07 18.70 4.25
CA LYS A 298 -7.42 19.91 3.50
C LYS A 298 -8.53 19.67 2.48
N GLN A 299 -8.85 18.40 2.21
CA GLN A 299 -9.82 18.01 1.18
C GLN A 299 -9.55 18.65 -0.18
N THR A 300 -8.28 18.62 -0.59
CA THR A 300 -7.80 19.17 -1.87
C THR A 300 -7.11 18.09 -2.67
N SER A 301 -7.19 18.21 -4.00
CA SER A 301 -6.56 17.28 -4.93
C SER A 301 -5.66 18.02 -5.91
N ASN A 302 -4.47 17.50 -6.13
CA ASN A 302 -3.49 18.06 -7.05
C ASN A 302 -2.68 16.94 -7.71
N TYR A 303 -2.15 17.19 -8.89
CA TYR A 303 -0.98 16.42 -9.32
C TYR A 303 0.18 16.71 -8.36
N ALA A 304 0.92 15.70 -7.98
CA ALA A 304 1.98 15.82 -6.99
C ALA A 304 3.31 15.28 -7.51
N ARG A 305 4.38 16.00 -7.20
CA ARG A 305 5.76 15.54 -7.32
C ARG A 305 6.34 15.44 -5.91
N LEU A 306 7.07 14.39 -5.64
CA LEU A 306 7.78 14.22 -4.38
C LEU A 306 9.21 14.70 -4.55
N ILE A 307 9.64 15.61 -3.67
CA ILE A 307 11.00 16.14 -3.65
C ILE A 307 11.70 15.57 -2.42
N ASN A 308 12.83 14.91 -2.65
CA ASN A 308 13.68 14.42 -1.56
C ASN A 308 14.54 15.56 -1.03
N ASP A 309 13.99 16.33 -0.12
CA ASP A 309 14.64 17.45 0.54
C ASP A 309 15.64 17.04 1.64
N PHE A 310 15.75 15.76 1.94
CA PHE A 310 16.83 15.20 2.76
C PHE A 310 18.11 14.95 1.95
N PHE A 311 18.00 14.79 0.61
CA PHE A 311 19.13 14.42 -0.22
C PHE A 311 19.05 15.09 -1.60
N GLY A 312 19.86 16.16 -1.78
CA GLY A 312 20.08 16.84 -3.05
C GLY A 312 18.85 17.48 -3.70
N HIS A 313 17.71 17.56 -3.01
CA HIS A 313 16.43 17.98 -3.58
C HIS A 313 16.08 17.28 -4.90
N MET A 314 16.42 15.98 -5.00
CA MET A 314 16.13 15.16 -6.16
C MET A 314 14.64 14.78 -6.19
N GLU A 315 14.06 14.66 -7.40
CA GLU A 315 12.72 14.12 -7.53
C GLU A 315 12.69 12.64 -7.10
N ALA A 316 11.74 12.29 -6.25
CA ALA A 316 11.55 10.95 -5.71
C ALA A 316 10.23 10.33 -6.20
N PRO A 317 10.09 9.01 -6.20
CA PRO A 317 8.87 8.35 -6.64
C PRO A 317 7.71 8.58 -5.65
N MET A 318 6.74 9.39 -6.04
CA MET A 318 5.58 9.77 -5.20
C MET A 318 4.69 8.59 -4.79
N PHE A 319 4.83 7.42 -5.40
CA PHE A 319 3.98 6.26 -5.16
C PHE A 319 4.63 5.15 -4.31
N ASN A 320 5.94 5.23 -4.06
CA ASN A 320 6.71 4.17 -3.41
C ASN A 320 6.60 4.24 -1.89
N PHE A 321 5.44 3.86 -1.37
CA PHE A 321 5.16 3.72 0.05
C PHE A 321 4.53 2.36 0.32
N SER A 322 5.11 1.59 1.24
CA SER A 322 4.57 0.28 1.66
C SER A 322 4.99 -0.03 3.10
N ASN A 323 4.12 -0.73 3.84
CA ASN A 323 4.33 -1.11 5.24
C ASN A 323 4.70 0.06 6.17
N GLY A 324 4.16 1.26 5.89
CA GLY A 324 4.47 2.46 6.64
C GLY A 324 5.84 3.07 6.35
N TRP A 325 6.47 2.72 5.24
CA TRP A 325 7.77 3.21 4.82
C TRP A 325 7.74 3.79 3.40
N PHE A 326 8.40 4.92 3.20
CA PHE A 326 8.88 5.35 1.89
C PHE A 326 10.11 4.52 1.51
N TYR A 327 10.24 4.19 0.23
CA TYR A 327 11.43 3.52 -0.28
C TYR A 327 11.76 3.92 -1.71
N GLN A 328 13.06 4.02 -1.99
CA GLN A 328 13.57 4.17 -3.36
C GLN A 328 14.86 3.35 -3.49
N MET A 329 14.81 2.32 -4.32
CA MET A 329 15.94 1.45 -4.60
C MET A 329 16.69 1.91 -5.83
N PHE A 330 18.00 1.91 -5.75
CA PHE A 330 18.89 2.24 -6.84
C PHE A 330 19.91 1.13 -7.10
N GLU A 331 20.08 0.78 -8.36
CA GLU A 331 21.34 0.19 -8.81
C GLU A 331 22.40 1.30 -8.82
N PRO A 332 23.66 1.01 -8.43
CA PRO A 332 24.70 2.05 -8.28
C PRO A 332 24.87 2.95 -9.51
N GLY A 333 24.99 2.40 -10.70
CA GLY A 333 25.15 3.17 -11.94
C GLY A 333 23.95 4.09 -12.25
N ARG A 334 22.72 3.65 -11.87
CA ARG A 334 21.54 4.50 -12.01
C ARG A 334 21.55 5.68 -11.03
N LEU A 335 22.01 5.45 -9.80
CA LEU A 335 22.15 6.53 -8.81
C LEU A 335 23.18 7.54 -9.26
N ILE A 336 24.36 7.09 -9.73
CA ILE A 336 25.40 7.95 -10.32
C ILE A 336 24.81 8.85 -11.39
N THR A 337 24.13 8.28 -12.38
CA THR A 337 23.52 9.04 -13.49
C THR A 337 22.52 10.08 -13.00
N GLN A 338 21.71 9.76 -11.98
CA GLN A 338 20.74 10.71 -11.44
C GLN A 338 21.40 11.84 -10.66
N ILE A 339 22.44 11.54 -9.89
CA ILE A 339 23.23 12.55 -9.16
C ILE A 339 23.94 13.49 -10.15
N GLU A 340 24.63 12.95 -11.15
CA GLU A 340 25.30 13.74 -12.18
C GLU A 340 24.33 14.68 -12.89
N LYS A 341 23.16 14.18 -13.26
CA LYS A 341 22.09 15.02 -13.83
C LYS A 341 21.70 16.15 -12.89
N ARG A 342 21.45 15.86 -11.60
CA ARG A 342 21.05 16.88 -10.62
C ARG A 342 22.12 17.94 -10.42
N LEU A 343 23.41 17.57 -10.47
CA LEU A 343 24.54 18.48 -10.39
C LEU A 343 24.62 19.49 -11.55
N THR A 344 23.98 19.19 -12.71
CA THR A 344 23.89 20.13 -13.84
C THR A 344 22.74 21.13 -13.71
N ASP A 345 21.81 20.93 -12.80
CA ASP A 345 20.66 21.80 -12.65
C ASP A 345 21.08 23.15 -12.05
N SER A 346 20.57 24.24 -12.60
CA SER A 346 20.92 25.61 -12.19
C SER A 346 20.43 25.96 -10.77
N ASP A 347 19.46 25.23 -10.25
CA ASP A 347 18.88 25.38 -8.91
C ASP A 347 19.53 24.44 -7.86
N CYS A 348 20.55 23.66 -8.24
CA CYS A 348 21.31 22.83 -7.32
C CYS A 348 22.11 23.71 -6.37
N SER A 349 21.70 23.75 -5.10
CA SER A 349 22.34 24.57 -4.08
C SER A 349 23.79 24.10 -3.79
N ALA A 350 24.62 24.98 -3.17
CA ALA A 350 25.97 24.57 -2.77
C ALA A 350 25.98 23.43 -1.74
N GLU A 351 24.97 23.38 -0.88
CA GLU A 351 24.76 22.31 0.11
C GLU A 351 24.39 21.00 -0.56
N ASP A 352 23.40 21.02 -1.47
CA ASP A 352 23.01 19.85 -2.26
C ASP A 352 24.18 19.32 -3.06
N ARG A 353 24.93 20.22 -3.74
CA ARG A 353 26.11 19.85 -4.54
C ARG A 353 27.13 19.10 -3.71
N LYS A 354 27.49 19.63 -2.54
CA LYS A 354 28.44 18.98 -1.63
C LYS A 354 27.96 17.59 -1.20
N GLN A 355 26.68 17.46 -0.87
CA GLN A 355 26.09 16.19 -0.46
C GLN A 355 26.11 15.15 -1.60
N LEU A 356 25.76 15.58 -2.81
CA LEU A 356 25.73 14.74 -4.00
C LEU A 356 27.14 14.30 -4.42
N GLU A 357 28.12 15.22 -4.44
CA GLU A 357 29.53 14.91 -4.73
C GLU A 357 30.12 13.93 -3.71
N THR A 358 29.84 14.12 -2.40
CA THR A 358 30.25 13.18 -1.36
C THR A 358 29.68 11.78 -1.57
N MET A 359 28.43 11.71 -2.02
CA MET A 359 27.80 10.43 -2.32
C MET A 359 28.46 9.76 -3.52
N LEU A 360 28.73 10.50 -4.61
CA LEU A 360 29.39 9.96 -5.80
C LEU A 360 30.76 9.34 -5.48
N GLU A 361 31.57 10.00 -4.67
CA GLU A 361 32.91 9.51 -4.27
C GLU A 361 32.84 8.19 -3.49
N SER A 362 31.69 7.85 -2.94
CA SER A 362 31.47 6.71 -2.04
C SER A 362 30.70 5.55 -2.67
N ILE A 363 30.21 5.69 -3.91
CA ILE A 363 29.48 4.63 -4.60
C ILE A 363 30.48 3.64 -5.21
N ASP A 364 30.30 2.37 -4.89
CA ASP A 364 30.94 1.27 -5.61
C ASP A 364 30.01 0.88 -6.78
N GLU A 365 30.45 1.12 -8.01
CA GLU A 365 29.64 0.90 -9.21
C GLU A 365 29.32 -0.58 -9.44
N GLU A 366 30.21 -1.47 -9.01
CA GLU A 366 30.01 -2.93 -9.06
C GLU A 366 29.33 -3.48 -7.80
N GLY A 367 28.97 -2.59 -6.88
CA GLY A 367 28.35 -2.96 -5.60
C GLY A 367 26.91 -3.35 -5.71
N ASN A 368 26.35 -3.80 -4.59
CA ASN A 368 24.94 -4.11 -4.44
C ASN A 368 24.06 -2.83 -4.47
N ASN A 369 22.76 -3.01 -4.53
CA ASN A 369 21.79 -1.91 -4.54
C ASN A 369 21.93 -0.97 -3.33
N ILE A 370 21.44 0.24 -3.50
CA ILE A 370 21.39 1.28 -2.46
C ILE A 370 19.93 1.65 -2.25
N LEU A 371 19.46 1.54 -0.99
CA LEU A 371 18.09 1.84 -0.62
C LEU A 371 18.01 3.16 0.16
N PHE A 372 17.18 4.06 -0.33
CA PHE A 372 16.73 5.24 0.40
C PHE A 372 15.40 4.90 1.04
N MET A 373 15.27 5.01 2.35
CA MET A 373 14.04 4.69 3.07
C MET A 373 13.77 5.65 4.21
N GLY A 374 12.48 5.88 4.50
CA GLY A 374 12.03 6.75 5.58
C GLY A 374 10.71 6.26 6.17
N LYS A 375 10.58 6.28 7.50
CA LYS A 375 9.35 5.87 8.19
C LYS A 375 8.28 6.94 8.02
N LEU A 376 7.08 6.55 7.61
CA LEU A 376 5.94 7.47 7.49
C LEU A 376 5.56 8.05 8.84
N LYS A 377 5.38 9.38 8.86
CA LYS A 377 4.80 10.08 10.00
C LYS A 377 3.38 9.61 10.25
N GLN A 378 3.11 9.19 11.46
CA GLN A 378 1.76 8.85 11.89
C GLN A 378 1.00 10.14 12.24
N LYS A 379 -0.25 10.29 11.79
CA LYS A 379 -1.08 11.42 12.21
C LYS A 379 -1.40 11.29 13.71
N GLY A 380 -1.11 12.31 14.48
CA GLY A 380 -1.67 12.50 15.82
C GLY A 380 -0.99 11.72 16.94
N LYS A 381 0.33 11.68 16.98
CA LYS A 381 1.04 11.54 18.27
C LYS A 381 1.64 12.84 18.73
#